data_32890a10bce875c9a3209baba171e19c
#
_entry.id   32890a10bce875c9a3209baba171e19c
#
_cell.length_a   1.000
_cell.length_b   1.000
_cell.length_c   1.000
_cell.angle_alpha   90.00
_cell.angle_beta   90.00
_cell.angle_gamma   90.00
#
_symmetry.space_group_name_H-M   'P 1'
#
loop_
_entity.id
_entity.type
_entity.pdbx_description
1 polymer ?
#
loop_
_entity_poly.entity_id
_entity_poly.type
_entity_poly.pdbx_seq_one_letter_code
_entity_poly.pdbx_strand_id
1 'polypeptide(L)'
;MTVCDGWDTHSKNFEACREELLPMVDQSLSALLDDLEQRGRLDETLVACHGEFGRTPKINKNAGRDHWGECSSALLAGGGIRGGRVIGASDRHAAYPVSDPVEPADLQATLYHCMGLDPRQLIHDQLQRPWEISSGCVIRDLL
;
A
#
# COMPACT_ATOMS: atom_id res chain seq x y z
N MET A 1 -1.86 -6.66 -12.54
CA MET A 1 -1.65 -5.33 -11.89
C MET A 1 -2.53 -4.35 -12.64
N THR A 2 -3.37 -3.60 -11.93
CA THR A 2 -4.20 -2.52 -12.48
C THR A 2 -3.64 -1.21 -11.97
N VAL A 3 -3.51 -0.21 -12.84
CA VAL A 3 -3.03 1.13 -12.48
C VAL A 3 -4.20 2.10 -12.62
N CYS A 4 -4.41 2.92 -11.58
CA CYS A 4 -5.33 4.05 -11.60
C CYS A 4 -4.52 5.32 -11.73
N ASP A 5 -4.60 5.98 -12.86
CA ASP A 5 -3.91 7.23 -13.14
C ASP A 5 -4.60 8.45 -12.51
N GLY A 6 -3.94 9.60 -12.55
CA GLY A 6 -4.51 10.88 -12.11
C GLY A 6 -4.21 11.27 -10.67
N TRP A 7 -3.55 10.43 -9.88
CA TRP A 7 -3.24 10.70 -8.47
C TRP A 7 -2.11 11.71 -8.27
N ASP A 8 -1.40 12.09 -9.32
CA ASP A 8 -0.32 13.09 -9.26
C ASP A 8 -0.85 14.53 -9.23
N THR A 9 -1.57 14.85 -8.18
CA THR A 9 -2.40 16.05 -8.03
C THR A 9 -1.62 17.26 -7.49
N HIS A 10 -0.66 17.76 -8.27
CA HIS A 10 0.08 19.00 -7.95
C HIS A 10 -0.76 20.29 -8.01
N SER A 11 -2.01 20.17 -8.44
CA SER A 11 -3.00 21.24 -8.45
C SER A 11 -4.39 20.66 -8.17
N LYS A 12 -5.28 21.47 -7.58
CA LYS A 12 -6.69 21.11 -7.35
C LYS A 12 -6.89 19.73 -6.67
N ASN A 13 -5.99 19.34 -5.77
CA ASN A 13 -5.99 18.00 -5.16
C ASN A 13 -7.35 17.63 -4.53
N PHE A 14 -7.97 18.57 -3.79
CA PHE A 14 -9.22 18.28 -3.09
C PHE A 14 -10.41 18.09 -4.03
N GLU A 15 -10.47 18.88 -5.11
CA GLU A 15 -11.50 18.76 -6.14
C GLU A 15 -11.36 17.43 -6.87
N ALA A 16 -10.17 17.12 -7.38
CA ALA A 16 -9.89 15.85 -8.06
C ALA A 16 -10.15 14.62 -7.18
N CYS A 17 -9.68 14.65 -5.93
CA CYS A 17 -9.92 13.54 -5.00
C CYS A 17 -11.41 13.35 -4.71
N ARG A 18 -12.15 14.44 -4.42
CA ARG A 18 -13.56 14.37 -4.05
C ARG A 18 -14.47 13.94 -5.20
N GLU A 19 -14.22 14.45 -6.40
CA GLU A 19 -15.16 14.33 -7.51
C GLU A 19 -14.88 13.12 -8.41
N GLU A 20 -13.64 12.67 -8.46
CA GLU A 20 -13.22 11.62 -9.39
C GLU A 20 -12.44 10.48 -8.71
N LEU A 21 -11.27 10.79 -8.11
CA LEU A 21 -10.30 9.76 -7.74
C LEU A 21 -10.78 8.87 -6.59
N LEU A 22 -11.30 9.45 -5.51
CA LEU A 22 -11.79 8.67 -4.37
C LEU A 22 -13.06 7.88 -4.71
N PRO A 23 -14.08 8.44 -5.39
CA PRO A 23 -15.24 7.67 -5.83
C PRO A 23 -14.88 6.49 -6.76
N MET A 24 -13.91 6.69 -7.67
CA MET A 24 -13.45 5.64 -8.56
C MET A 24 -12.79 4.48 -7.78
N VAL A 25 -11.90 4.79 -6.84
CA VAL A 25 -11.24 3.75 -6.03
C VAL A 25 -12.24 3.07 -5.11
N ASP A 26 -13.11 3.83 -4.45
CA ASP A 26 -14.13 3.28 -3.54
C ASP A 26 -15.03 2.26 -4.26
N GLN A 27 -15.58 2.62 -5.42
CA GLN A 27 -16.41 1.72 -6.22
C GLN A 27 -15.64 0.51 -6.75
N SER A 28 -14.44 0.72 -7.25
CA SER A 28 -13.67 -0.37 -7.87
C SER A 28 -13.18 -1.37 -6.82
N LEU A 29 -12.68 -0.88 -5.70
CA LEU A 29 -12.13 -1.72 -4.64
C LEU A 29 -13.23 -2.46 -3.90
N SER A 30 -14.34 -1.79 -3.55
CA SER A 30 -15.47 -2.44 -2.89
C SER A 30 -16.09 -3.53 -3.78
N ALA A 31 -16.32 -3.23 -5.06
CA ALA A 31 -16.86 -4.22 -6.00
C ALA A 31 -15.92 -5.43 -6.19
N LEU A 32 -14.59 -5.20 -6.22
CA LEU A 32 -13.62 -6.28 -6.30
C LEU A 32 -13.64 -7.17 -5.05
N LEU A 33 -13.66 -6.57 -3.86
CA LEU A 33 -13.68 -7.33 -2.61
C LEU A 33 -15.00 -8.10 -2.45
N ASP A 34 -16.13 -7.48 -2.76
CA ASP A 34 -17.44 -8.12 -2.73
C ASP A 34 -17.52 -9.31 -3.70
N ASP A 35 -17.01 -9.17 -4.93
CA ASP A 35 -17.00 -10.25 -5.93
C ASP A 35 -16.09 -11.41 -5.47
N LEU A 36 -14.91 -11.12 -4.94
CA LEU A 36 -14.00 -12.14 -4.41
C LEU A 36 -14.64 -12.88 -3.22
N GLU A 37 -15.28 -12.16 -2.30
CA GLU A 37 -15.96 -12.77 -1.16
C GLU A 37 -17.13 -13.66 -1.60
N GLN A 38 -18.03 -13.15 -2.47
CA GLN A 38 -19.19 -13.89 -2.99
C GLN A 38 -18.79 -15.16 -3.74
N ARG A 39 -17.62 -15.15 -4.39
CA ARG A 39 -17.07 -16.34 -5.08
C ARG A 39 -16.27 -17.25 -4.16
N GLY A 40 -16.10 -16.91 -2.88
CA GLY A 40 -15.26 -17.65 -1.93
C GLY A 40 -13.77 -17.64 -2.31
N ARG A 41 -13.30 -16.58 -2.96
CA ARG A 41 -11.93 -16.45 -3.46
C ARG A 41 -11.08 -15.43 -2.70
N LEU A 42 -11.67 -14.72 -1.77
CA LEU A 42 -10.95 -13.67 -1.02
C LEU A 42 -9.79 -14.27 -0.20
N ASP A 43 -9.99 -15.43 0.41
CA ASP A 43 -8.95 -16.10 1.21
C ASP A 43 -7.75 -16.57 0.37
N GLU A 44 -7.94 -16.77 -0.94
CA GLU A 44 -6.91 -17.20 -1.88
C GLU A 44 -6.35 -16.07 -2.73
N THR A 45 -6.86 -14.85 -2.56
CA THR A 45 -6.48 -13.69 -3.38
C THR A 45 -6.00 -12.55 -2.50
N LEU A 46 -4.72 -12.25 -2.56
CA LEU A 46 -4.16 -11.10 -1.89
C LEU A 46 -4.43 -9.82 -2.71
N VAL A 47 -5.13 -8.88 -2.11
CA VAL A 47 -5.39 -7.55 -2.69
C VAL A 47 -4.53 -6.53 -1.96
N ALA A 48 -3.71 -5.80 -2.71
CA ALA A 48 -2.90 -4.69 -2.19
C ALA A 48 -3.20 -3.41 -2.99
N CYS A 49 -3.54 -2.33 -2.28
CA CYS A 49 -3.79 -1.02 -2.86
C CYS A 49 -2.89 0.01 -2.18
N HIS A 50 -1.97 0.59 -2.92
CA HIS A 50 -1.02 1.58 -2.41
C HIS A 50 -0.50 2.47 -3.54
N GLY A 51 0.06 3.63 -3.18
CA GLY A 51 0.86 4.46 -4.08
C GLY A 51 2.36 4.21 -3.88
N GLU A 52 3.20 4.80 -4.73
CA GLU A 52 4.65 4.73 -4.60
C GLU A 52 5.18 5.55 -3.43
N PHE A 53 4.50 6.61 -3.06
CA PHE A 53 4.80 7.48 -1.90
C PHE A 53 3.55 8.30 -1.49
N GLY A 54 3.66 9.05 -0.41
CA GLY A 54 2.61 9.94 0.08
C GLY A 54 2.63 11.32 -0.57
N ARG A 55 1.81 12.20 -0.03
CA ARG A 55 1.67 13.59 -0.49
C ARG A 55 1.98 14.56 0.65
N THR A 56 2.55 15.73 0.32
CA THR A 56 2.93 16.72 1.32
C THR A 56 1.76 17.10 2.22
N PRO A 57 1.98 17.19 3.56
CA PRO A 57 0.98 17.73 4.48
C PRO A 57 0.58 19.16 4.14
N LYS A 58 1.57 19.94 3.69
CA LYS A 58 1.38 21.33 3.28
C LYS A 58 0.82 21.40 1.86
N ILE A 59 -0.26 22.15 1.71
CA ILE A 59 -0.88 22.46 0.41
C ILE A 59 -0.05 23.53 -0.30
N ASN A 60 0.23 23.31 -1.58
CA ASN A 60 0.96 24.28 -2.40
C ASN A 60 0.06 25.41 -2.91
N LYS A 61 0.66 26.39 -3.60
CA LYS A 61 -0.04 27.59 -4.12
C LYS A 61 -1.15 27.30 -5.16
N ASN A 62 -1.15 26.10 -5.73
CA ASN A 62 -2.13 25.67 -6.74
C ASN A 62 -3.24 24.80 -6.13
N ALA A 63 -3.42 24.82 -4.80
CA ALA A 63 -4.32 23.94 -4.06
C ALA A 63 -4.02 22.43 -4.31
N GLY A 64 -2.77 22.11 -4.60
CA GLY A 64 -2.26 20.76 -4.81
C GLY A 64 -1.41 20.27 -3.66
N ARG A 65 -0.98 19.01 -3.75
CA ARG A 65 0.00 18.39 -2.86
C ARG A 65 1.14 17.82 -3.69
N ASP A 66 2.35 18.06 -3.24
CA ASP A 66 3.57 17.55 -3.90
C ASP A 66 3.97 16.19 -3.32
N HIS A 67 5.02 15.59 -3.86
CA HIS A 67 5.52 14.28 -3.43
C HIS A 67 6.07 14.32 -2.00
N TRP A 68 5.79 13.28 -1.22
CA TRP A 68 6.25 13.15 0.16
C TRP A 68 6.57 11.68 0.49
N GLY A 69 7.86 11.35 0.53
CA GLY A 69 8.32 9.98 0.76
C GLY A 69 8.23 9.49 2.21
N GLU A 70 8.05 10.41 3.16
CA GLU A 70 8.20 10.10 4.59
C GLU A 70 6.97 9.41 5.21
N CYS A 71 5.81 9.56 4.61
CA CYS A 71 4.58 8.98 5.15
C CYS A 71 3.57 8.70 4.03
N SER A 72 3.09 7.46 3.96
CA SER A 72 2.01 7.06 3.08
C SER A 72 1.15 5.98 3.74
N SER A 73 0.14 5.49 3.02
CA SER A 73 -0.73 4.42 3.50
C SER A 73 -0.87 3.33 2.45
N ALA A 74 -1.04 2.10 2.92
CA ALA A 74 -1.38 0.96 2.08
C ALA A 74 -2.62 0.25 2.65
N LEU A 75 -3.42 -0.36 1.77
CA LEU A 75 -4.53 -1.23 2.14
C LEU A 75 -4.20 -2.63 1.68
N LEU A 76 -4.42 -3.61 2.56
CA LEU A 76 -4.28 -5.03 2.26
C LEU A 76 -5.59 -5.74 2.61
N ALA A 77 -6.00 -6.70 1.78
CA ALA A 77 -7.16 -7.54 2.04
C ALA A 77 -6.98 -8.93 1.44
N GLY A 78 -7.64 -9.93 2.01
CA GLY A 78 -7.60 -11.31 1.54
C GLY A 78 -6.23 -11.99 1.66
N GLY A 79 -6.07 -13.17 1.06
CA GLY A 79 -4.80 -13.89 1.00
C GLY A 79 -4.14 -14.15 2.36
N GLY A 80 -4.94 -14.37 3.43
CA GLY A 80 -4.46 -14.59 4.79
C GLY A 80 -4.30 -13.33 5.64
N ILE A 81 -4.59 -12.15 5.10
CA ILE A 81 -4.58 -10.89 5.86
C ILE A 81 -5.80 -10.81 6.76
N ARG A 82 -5.59 -10.52 8.04
CA ARG A 82 -6.67 -10.25 9.00
C ARG A 82 -7.24 -8.85 8.80
N GLY A 83 -8.48 -8.77 8.34
CA GLY A 83 -9.19 -7.52 8.16
C GLY A 83 -9.51 -6.77 9.45
N GLY A 84 -9.92 -5.50 9.33
CA GLY A 84 -10.35 -4.66 10.43
C GLY A 84 -9.22 -4.15 11.34
N ARG A 85 -7.96 -4.24 10.91
CA ARG A 85 -6.78 -3.77 11.65
C ARG A 85 -6.17 -2.53 11.01
N VAL A 86 -5.59 -1.70 11.85
CA VAL A 86 -4.76 -0.56 11.44
C VAL A 86 -3.41 -0.73 12.13
N ILE A 87 -2.33 -0.74 11.35
CA ILE A 87 -0.95 -0.82 11.85
C ILE A 87 -0.26 0.51 11.56
N GLY A 88 0.41 1.01 12.58
CA GLY A 88 1.07 2.30 12.52
C GLY A 88 0.15 3.50 12.66
N ALA A 89 0.73 4.63 12.99
CA ALA A 89 0.06 5.92 13.00
C ALA A 89 1.03 7.03 12.61
N SER A 90 0.51 8.06 11.96
CA SER A 90 1.24 9.28 11.68
C SER A 90 1.08 10.30 12.81
N ASP A 91 1.91 11.34 12.77
CA ASP A 91 1.69 12.54 13.56
C ASP A 91 0.37 13.24 13.16
N ARG A 92 -0.02 14.27 13.91
CA ARG A 92 -1.26 15.03 13.67
C ARG A 92 -1.34 15.72 12.31
N HIS A 93 -0.22 15.84 11.61
CA HIS A 93 -0.13 16.48 10.31
C HIS A 93 -0.03 15.48 9.15
N ALA A 94 -0.01 14.18 9.45
CA ALA A 94 0.28 13.11 8.50
C ALA A 94 1.64 13.31 7.79
N ALA A 95 2.61 13.88 8.51
CA ALA A 95 3.94 14.17 7.96
C ALA A 95 4.89 12.99 8.16
N TYR A 96 4.91 12.41 9.35
CA TYR A 96 5.85 11.35 9.71
C TYR A 96 5.16 10.23 10.50
N PRO A 97 5.58 8.97 10.34
CA PRO A 97 5.13 7.90 11.23
C PRO A 97 5.62 8.17 12.66
N VAL A 98 4.77 7.90 13.67
CA VAL A 98 5.11 8.08 15.10
C VAL A 98 4.93 6.82 15.93
N SER A 99 4.22 5.83 15.42
CA SER A 99 4.13 4.51 16.04
C SER A 99 4.13 3.41 14.97
N ASP A 100 4.70 2.28 15.30
CA ASP A 100 4.74 1.06 14.48
C ASP A 100 4.99 1.36 12.99
N PRO A 101 6.10 2.04 12.66
CA PRO A 101 6.40 2.40 11.28
C PRO A 101 6.59 1.13 10.44
N VAL A 102 6.07 1.17 9.22
CA VAL A 102 6.22 0.10 8.23
C VAL A 102 7.06 0.63 7.07
N GLU A 103 8.20 0.01 6.85
CA GLU A 103 9.05 0.32 5.71
C GLU A 103 8.51 -0.36 4.42
N PRO A 104 8.78 0.18 3.23
CA PRO A 104 8.41 -0.47 1.97
C PRO A 104 8.92 -1.91 1.87
N ALA A 105 10.10 -2.20 2.42
CA ALA A 105 10.66 -3.55 2.47
C ALA A 105 9.83 -4.50 3.34
N ASP A 106 9.24 -4.02 4.45
CA ASP A 106 8.36 -4.81 5.32
C ASP A 106 7.04 -5.16 4.62
N LEU A 107 6.47 -4.19 3.90
CA LEU A 107 5.31 -4.44 3.06
C LEU A 107 5.63 -5.50 2.02
N GLN A 108 6.74 -5.37 1.29
CA GLN A 108 7.19 -6.34 0.30
C GLN A 108 7.40 -7.74 0.91
N ALA A 109 8.08 -7.83 2.06
CA ALA A 109 8.29 -9.09 2.78
C ALA A 109 6.95 -9.74 3.17
N THR A 110 5.98 -8.94 3.59
CA THR A 110 4.64 -9.42 3.96
C THR A 110 3.88 -9.95 2.74
N LEU A 111 3.93 -9.25 1.60
CA LEU A 111 3.33 -9.71 0.35
C LEU A 111 3.93 -11.05 -0.10
N TYR A 112 5.25 -11.20 -0.07
CA TYR A 112 5.91 -12.47 -0.41
C TYR A 112 5.52 -13.58 0.56
N HIS A 113 5.47 -13.30 1.86
CA HIS A 113 5.04 -14.28 2.85
C HIS A 113 3.60 -14.77 2.59
N CYS A 114 2.66 -13.87 2.29
CA CYS A 114 1.28 -14.23 1.92
C CYS A 114 1.21 -15.09 0.66
N MET A 115 2.15 -14.92 -0.27
CA MET A 115 2.28 -15.77 -1.47
C MET A 115 3.01 -17.11 -1.20
N GLY A 116 3.37 -17.41 0.04
CA GLY A 116 4.08 -18.64 0.41
C GLY A 116 5.58 -18.62 0.09
N LEU A 117 6.15 -17.45 -0.19
CA LEU A 117 7.58 -17.27 -0.43
C LEU A 117 8.29 -16.86 0.87
N ASP A 118 9.48 -17.42 1.12
CA ASP A 118 10.34 -16.94 2.20
C ASP A 118 11.02 -15.62 1.77
N PRO A 119 10.75 -14.48 2.44
CA PRO A 119 11.40 -13.21 2.09
C PRO A 119 12.93 -13.25 2.15
N ARG A 120 13.50 -14.14 2.95
CA ARG A 120 14.95 -14.33 3.08
C ARG A 120 15.56 -15.28 2.04
N GLN A 121 14.74 -15.84 1.17
CA GLN A 121 15.24 -16.69 0.10
C GLN A 121 16.26 -15.93 -0.74
N LEU A 122 17.41 -16.57 -0.98
CA LEU A 122 18.47 -15.99 -1.79
C LEU A 122 18.20 -16.17 -3.28
N ILE A 123 18.33 -15.10 -4.01
CA ILE A 123 18.44 -15.09 -5.48
C ILE A 123 19.87 -14.65 -5.84
N HIS A 124 20.31 -15.04 -7.01
CA HIS A 124 21.67 -14.70 -7.46
C HIS A 124 21.60 -13.79 -8.67
N ASP A 125 22.41 -12.74 -8.66
CA ASP A 125 22.55 -11.86 -9.82
C ASP A 125 23.42 -12.53 -10.92
N GLN A 126 23.66 -11.81 -12.01
CA GLN A 126 24.47 -12.32 -13.13
C GLN A 126 25.94 -12.61 -12.75
N LEU A 127 26.41 -12.03 -11.65
CA LEU A 127 27.75 -12.26 -11.09
C LEU A 127 27.74 -13.32 -9.97
N GLN A 128 26.65 -14.06 -9.81
CA GLN A 128 26.46 -15.07 -8.77
C GLN A 128 26.54 -14.50 -7.33
N ARG A 129 26.28 -13.21 -7.14
CA ARG A 129 26.22 -12.62 -5.80
C ARG A 129 24.83 -12.88 -5.22
N PRO A 130 24.75 -13.39 -3.96
CA PRO A 130 23.47 -13.67 -3.32
C PRO A 130 22.78 -12.38 -2.84
N TRP A 131 21.47 -12.32 -3.03
CA TRP A 131 20.59 -11.26 -2.54
C TRP A 131 19.35 -11.89 -1.94
N GLU A 132 18.91 -11.40 -0.79
CA GLU A 132 17.57 -11.73 -0.29
C GLU A 132 16.52 -11.08 -1.18
N ILE A 133 15.37 -11.75 -1.41
CA ILE A 133 14.28 -11.20 -2.23
C ILE A 133 13.60 -10.02 -1.54
N SER A 134 13.66 -9.95 -0.20
CA SER A 134 13.32 -8.76 0.58
C SER A 134 14.15 -8.72 1.86
N SER A 135 14.67 -7.55 2.21
CA SER A 135 15.38 -7.30 3.47
C SER A 135 14.44 -6.91 4.62
N GLY A 136 13.14 -6.76 4.36
CA GLY A 136 12.16 -6.32 5.35
C GLY A 136 11.69 -7.44 6.28
N CYS A 137 10.93 -7.04 7.29
CA CYS A 137 10.29 -7.92 8.26
C CYS A 137 8.81 -8.13 7.92
N VAL A 138 8.33 -9.36 8.03
CA VAL A 138 6.91 -9.65 7.87
C VAL A 138 6.10 -8.98 8.97
N ILE A 139 5.08 -8.23 8.62
CA ILE A 139 4.16 -7.53 9.56
C ILE A 139 3.18 -8.56 10.13
N ARG A 140 3.62 -9.27 11.17
CA ARG A 140 2.87 -10.41 11.72
C ARG A 140 1.51 -10.04 12.30
N ASP A 141 1.33 -8.81 12.71
CA ASP A 141 0.05 -8.34 13.25
C ASP A 141 -1.07 -8.26 12.19
N LEU A 142 -0.72 -8.37 10.92
CA LEU A 142 -1.67 -8.46 9.81
C LEU A 142 -2.08 -9.90 9.46
N LEU A 143 -1.43 -10.92 10.04
CA LEU A 143 -1.61 -12.33 9.68
C LEU A 143 -2.40 -13.14 10.72
#